data_c3b16b200fd77a1956c5de37075c7638
#
_entry.id   c3b16b200fd77a1956c5de37075c7638
#
_cell.length_a   1.000
_cell.length_b   1.000
_cell.length_c   1.000
_cell.angle_alpha   90.00
_cell.angle_beta   90.00
_cell.angle_gamma   90.00
#
_symmetry.space_group_name_H-M   'P 1'
#
loop_
_entity.id
_entity.type
_entity.pdbx_description
1 polymer ?
#
loop_
_entity_poly.entity_id
_entity_poly.type
_entity_poly.pdbx_seq_one_letter_code
_entity_poly.pdbx_strand_id
1 'polypeptide(L)'
;FGVDVGIAGDTPGISDKEADSKLGEGPQIILYDASMVSHKGLRDFIVGTAKEHDIPFQYASMPGGGTDSGSIHLTANGVPSLSITIATRYIHSHAAILHRDDFENAIKLIVEAIKKLDQEKVEEIKFI
;
A
#
# COMPACT_ATOMS: atom_id res chain seq x y z
N PHE A 1 5.82 7.52 0.93
CA PHE A 1 5.25 6.18 0.70
C PHE A 1 6.33 5.13 0.83
N GLY A 2 6.01 3.99 1.45
CA GLY A 2 6.74 2.76 1.24
C GLY A 2 6.15 2.00 0.05
N VAL A 3 6.99 1.47 -0.82
CA VAL A 3 6.56 0.63 -1.95
C VAL A 3 7.25 -0.71 -1.80
N ASP A 4 6.46 -1.77 -1.72
CA ASP A 4 6.97 -3.10 -1.40
C ASP A 4 6.06 -4.19 -2.00
N VAL A 5 6.30 -5.42 -1.69
CA VAL A 5 5.41 -6.55 -1.95
C VAL A 5 4.64 -6.91 -0.70
N GLY A 6 3.43 -7.41 -0.87
CA GLY A 6 2.58 -7.88 0.21
C GLY A 6 2.13 -9.33 -0.02
N ILE A 7 1.55 -9.94 0.99
CA ILE A 7 1.09 -11.33 0.89
C ILE A 7 -0.18 -11.40 0.05
N ALA A 8 -0.18 -12.26 -0.97
CA ALA A 8 -1.39 -12.62 -1.70
C ALA A 8 -2.16 -13.68 -0.91
N GLY A 9 -3.40 -13.36 -0.53
CA GLY A 9 -4.28 -14.28 0.22
C GLY A 9 -4.72 -15.49 -0.59
N ASP A 10 -4.67 -15.42 -1.90
CA ASP A 10 -4.91 -16.55 -2.80
C ASP A 10 -3.69 -17.44 -3.03
N THR A 11 -2.66 -17.31 -2.21
CA THR A 11 -1.56 -18.27 -2.15
C THR A 11 -2.08 -19.60 -1.57
N PRO A 12 -1.84 -20.75 -2.22
CA PRO A 12 -2.25 -22.05 -1.67
C PRO A 12 -1.75 -22.26 -0.24
N GLY A 13 -2.65 -22.61 0.66
CA GLY A 13 -2.37 -22.83 2.08
C GLY A 13 -2.53 -21.60 2.98
N ILE A 14 -2.80 -20.43 2.44
CA ILE A 14 -3.13 -19.24 3.23
C ILE A 14 -4.65 -19.13 3.38
N SER A 15 -5.11 -18.89 4.61
CA SER A 15 -6.52 -18.66 4.90
C SER A 15 -6.89 -17.19 4.76
N ASP A 16 -8.17 -16.89 4.51
CA ASP A 16 -8.70 -15.52 4.42
C ASP A 16 -8.48 -14.72 5.73
N LYS A 17 -8.28 -15.41 6.85
CA LYS A 17 -7.94 -14.77 8.13
C LYS A 17 -6.51 -14.26 8.19
N GLU A 18 -5.61 -14.86 7.40
CA GLU A 18 -4.20 -14.46 7.34
C GLU A 18 -3.99 -13.36 6.31
N ALA A 19 -4.63 -13.48 5.15
CA ALA A 19 -4.63 -12.46 4.09
C ALA A 19 -5.82 -12.70 3.16
N ASP A 20 -6.53 -11.65 2.80
CA ASP A 20 -7.72 -11.70 1.95
C ASP A 20 -7.52 -11.10 0.56
N SER A 21 -6.41 -10.42 0.33
CA SER A 21 -6.07 -9.82 -0.96
C SER A 21 -5.71 -10.86 -2.03
N LYS A 22 -5.94 -10.54 -3.28
CA LYS A 22 -5.77 -11.48 -4.41
C LYS A 22 -4.95 -10.85 -5.53
N LEU A 23 -4.28 -11.71 -6.31
CA LEU A 23 -3.63 -11.31 -7.55
C LEU A 23 -4.68 -10.79 -8.54
N GLY A 24 -4.34 -9.69 -9.23
CA GLY A 24 -5.18 -9.12 -10.28
C GLY A 24 -6.26 -8.14 -9.80
N GLU A 25 -6.39 -7.92 -8.50
CA GLU A 25 -7.38 -7.00 -7.93
C GLU A 25 -6.81 -5.59 -7.64
N GLY A 26 -5.64 -5.31 -8.13
CA GLY A 26 -4.97 -4.02 -7.98
C GLY A 26 -3.96 -3.98 -6.83
N PRO A 27 -3.16 -2.91 -6.75
CA PRO A 27 -2.23 -2.71 -5.65
C PRO A 27 -2.93 -2.69 -4.29
N GLN A 28 -2.25 -3.18 -3.28
CA GLN A 28 -2.71 -3.18 -1.90
C GLN A 28 -2.41 -1.84 -1.24
N ILE A 29 -3.40 -1.23 -0.62
CA ILE A 29 -3.23 -0.10 0.29
C ILE A 29 -3.23 -0.66 1.71
N ILE A 30 -2.08 -0.61 2.37
CA ILE A 30 -1.92 -1.20 3.69
C ILE A 30 -2.58 -0.32 4.74
N LEU A 31 -3.53 -0.89 5.48
CA LEU A 31 -4.23 -0.21 6.56
C LEU A 31 -3.38 -0.12 7.82
N TYR A 32 -2.74 -1.24 8.17
CA TYR A 32 -1.78 -1.32 9.26
C TYR A 32 -0.84 -2.52 9.07
N ASP A 33 0.31 -2.44 9.69
CA ASP A 33 1.25 -3.54 9.83
C ASP A 33 1.74 -3.66 11.29
N ALA A 34 2.73 -4.51 11.55
CA ALA A 34 3.27 -4.68 12.91
C ALA A 34 3.98 -3.43 13.45
N SER A 35 4.34 -2.47 12.59
CA SER A 35 5.14 -1.29 12.95
C SER A 35 4.35 0.01 12.99
N MET A 36 3.22 0.11 12.25
CA MET A 36 2.45 1.35 12.18
C MET A 36 1.00 1.13 11.73
N VAL A 37 0.16 2.09 12.04
CA VAL A 37 -1.15 2.31 11.39
C VAL A 37 -0.98 3.39 10.34
N SER A 38 -1.44 3.14 9.13
CA SER A 38 -1.33 4.09 8.03
C SER A 38 -2.03 5.41 8.35
N HIS A 39 -1.38 6.52 8.00
CA HIS A 39 -1.92 7.85 8.23
C HIS A 39 -3.22 8.05 7.48
N LYS A 40 -4.30 8.38 8.20
CA LYS A 40 -5.65 8.47 7.64
C LYS A 40 -5.74 9.45 6.45
N GLY A 41 -5.23 10.66 6.61
CA GLY A 41 -5.29 11.67 5.55
C GLY A 41 -4.54 11.25 4.29
N LEU A 42 -3.36 10.62 4.44
CA LEU A 42 -2.60 10.11 3.30
C LEU A 42 -3.31 8.94 2.62
N ARG A 43 -3.90 8.04 3.41
CA ARG A 43 -4.71 6.94 2.87
C ARG A 43 -5.90 7.46 2.08
N ASP A 44 -6.65 8.39 2.64
CA ASP A 44 -7.83 8.96 1.99
C ASP A 44 -7.45 9.70 0.68
N PHE A 45 -6.30 10.38 0.67
CA PHE A 45 -5.74 11.00 -0.53
C PHE A 45 -5.38 9.97 -1.62
N ILE A 46 -4.70 8.87 -1.27
CA ILE A 46 -4.34 7.80 -2.20
C ILE A 46 -5.58 7.11 -2.75
N VAL A 47 -6.53 6.76 -1.89
CA VAL A 47 -7.81 6.15 -2.29
C VAL A 47 -8.61 7.09 -3.20
N GLY A 48 -8.67 8.38 -2.87
CA GLY A 48 -9.31 9.40 -3.70
C GLY A 48 -8.67 9.48 -5.09
N THR A 49 -7.34 9.46 -5.15
CA THR A 49 -6.59 9.47 -6.42
C THR A 49 -6.87 8.21 -7.25
N ALA A 50 -6.89 7.03 -6.62
CA ALA A 50 -7.22 5.80 -7.33
C ALA A 50 -8.63 5.84 -7.94
N LYS A 51 -9.62 6.31 -7.19
CA LYS A 51 -11.01 6.43 -7.67
C LYS A 51 -11.15 7.46 -8.80
N GLU A 52 -10.49 8.61 -8.70
CA GLU A 52 -10.51 9.66 -9.71
C GLU A 52 -9.97 9.19 -11.06
N HIS A 53 -8.99 8.30 -11.05
CA HIS A 53 -8.32 7.78 -12.25
C HIS A 53 -8.76 6.36 -12.64
N ASP A 54 -9.83 5.84 -12.04
CA ASP A 54 -10.33 4.49 -12.28
C ASP A 54 -9.26 3.40 -12.13
N ILE A 55 -8.35 3.58 -11.16
CA ILE A 55 -7.30 2.61 -10.86
C ILE A 55 -7.85 1.61 -9.84
N PRO A 56 -7.85 0.31 -10.14
CA PRO A 56 -8.26 -0.70 -9.17
C PRO A 56 -7.27 -0.74 -8.01
N PHE A 57 -7.77 -0.99 -6.82
CA PHE A 57 -6.97 -1.17 -5.61
C PHE A 57 -7.71 -2.09 -4.64
N GLN A 58 -6.98 -2.61 -3.69
CA GLN A 58 -7.55 -3.40 -2.59
C GLN A 58 -6.91 -2.98 -1.27
N TYR A 59 -7.64 -3.15 -0.17
CA TYR A 59 -7.07 -2.97 1.16
C TYR A 59 -6.39 -4.24 1.63
N ALA A 60 -5.35 -4.09 2.42
CA ALA A 60 -4.70 -5.21 3.07
C ALA A 60 -4.13 -4.80 4.44
N SER A 61 -3.84 -5.79 5.26
CA SER A 61 -3.19 -5.62 6.55
C SER A 61 -2.08 -6.66 6.69
N MET A 62 -1.00 -6.30 7.37
CA MET A 62 0.15 -7.18 7.56
C MET A 62 0.53 -7.26 9.06
N PRO A 63 -0.30 -7.87 9.91
CA PRO A 63 -0.09 -7.84 11.37
C PRO A 63 1.22 -8.50 11.83
N GLY A 64 1.78 -9.41 11.03
CA GLY A 64 3.05 -10.09 11.32
C GLY A 64 4.27 -9.55 10.58
N GLY A 65 4.13 -8.46 9.82
CA GLY A 65 5.22 -7.90 9.01
C GLY A 65 5.26 -6.38 9.07
N GLY A 66 6.25 -5.80 8.43
CA GLY A 66 6.41 -4.36 8.32
C GLY A 66 7.11 -3.97 7.03
N THR A 67 7.12 -2.67 6.75
CA THR A 67 7.79 -2.06 5.61
C THR A 67 8.65 -0.89 6.07
N ASP A 68 9.40 -0.29 5.15
CA ASP A 68 10.19 0.91 5.43
C ASP A 68 9.34 2.08 5.94
N SER A 69 8.04 2.12 5.63
CA SER A 69 7.12 3.12 6.14
C SER A 69 7.07 3.16 7.67
N GLY A 70 7.27 2.02 8.33
CA GLY A 70 7.36 1.91 9.77
C GLY A 70 8.54 2.68 10.38
N SER A 71 9.65 2.81 9.67
CA SER A 71 10.77 3.67 10.08
C SER A 71 10.58 5.12 9.64
N ILE A 72 10.02 5.32 8.45
CA ILE A 72 9.81 6.67 7.88
C ILE A 72 8.87 7.49 8.76
N HIS A 73 7.76 6.91 9.24
CA HIS A 73 6.76 7.67 10.00
C HIS A 73 7.29 8.21 11.33
N LEU A 74 8.35 7.62 11.88
CA LEU A 74 9.01 8.06 13.11
C LEU A 74 10.08 9.13 12.89
N THR A 75 10.36 9.50 11.63
CA THR A 75 11.43 10.45 11.29
C THR A 75 11.07 11.88 11.72
N ALA A 76 12.04 12.57 12.30
CA ALA A 76 11.92 13.96 12.79
C ALA A 76 10.70 14.11 13.73
N ASN A 77 9.76 14.99 13.38
CA ASN A 77 8.54 15.26 14.18
C ASN A 77 7.35 14.37 13.76
N GLY A 78 7.61 13.29 13.03
CA GLY A 78 6.61 12.42 12.45
C GLY A 78 6.29 12.79 11.00
N VAL A 79 6.15 11.77 10.16
CA VAL A 79 5.83 11.92 8.74
C VAL A 79 4.60 11.09 8.41
N PRO A 80 3.54 11.68 7.82
CA PRO A 80 2.41 10.91 7.31
C PRO A 80 2.91 9.80 6.39
N SER A 81 2.66 8.55 6.77
CA SER A 81 3.20 7.40 6.07
C SER A 81 2.16 6.35 5.75
N LEU A 82 2.38 5.68 4.65
CA LEU A 82 1.53 4.65 4.07
C LEU A 82 2.38 3.71 3.23
N SER A 83 2.02 2.43 3.19
CA SER A 83 2.62 1.46 2.27
C SER A 83 1.63 1.10 1.16
N ILE A 84 2.14 1.12 -0.07
CA ILE A 84 1.48 0.59 -1.26
C ILE A 84 2.25 -0.66 -1.66
N THR A 85 1.60 -1.80 -1.66
CA THR A 85 2.25 -3.08 -1.92
C THR A 85 1.58 -3.81 -3.09
N ILE A 86 2.29 -4.76 -3.65
CA ILE A 86 1.80 -5.61 -4.73
C ILE A 86 1.59 -7.00 -4.17
N ALA A 87 0.37 -7.53 -4.28
CA ALA A 87 0.05 -8.88 -3.83
C ALA A 87 0.96 -9.89 -4.53
N THR A 88 1.65 -10.69 -3.73
CA THR A 88 2.68 -11.61 -4.22
C THR A 88 2.52 -12.96 -3.56
N ARG A 89 2.42 -14.03 -4.36
CA ARG A 89 2.49 -15.40 -3.88
C ARG A 89 3.94 -15.81 -3.64
N TYR A 90 4.17 -16.59 -2.61
CA TYR A 90 5.50 -17.12 -2.27
C TYR A 90 6.53 -16.02 -2.01
N ILE A 91 6.10 -14.98 -1.33
CA ILE A 91 6.94 -13.86 -0.89
C ILE A 91 8.14 -14.38 -0.08
N HIS A 92 9.28 -13.70 -0.17
CA HIS A 92 10.55 -14.08 0.47
C HIS A 92 11.12 -15.42 0.01
N SER A 93 10.78 -15.87 -1.17
CA SER A 93 11.33 -17.07 -1.80
C SER A 93 12.16 -16.71 -3.03
N HIS A 94 12.85 -17.70 -3.59
CA HIS A 94 13.62 -17.54 -4.82
C HIS A 94 12.75 -17.43 -6.08
N ALA A 95 11.46 -17.73 -5.98
CA ALA A 95 10.50 -17.65 -7.08
C ALA A 95 9.15 -17.18 -6.53
N ALA A 96 8.82 -15.92 -6.77
CA ALA A 96 7.57 -15.31 -6.37
C ALA A 96 6.70 -15.01 -7.60
N ILE A 97 5.39 -14.93 -7.39
CA ILE A 97 4.42 -14.69 -8.47
C ILE A 97 3.60 -13.45 -8.11
N LEU A 98 3.57 -12.50 -9.03
CA LEU A 98 2.69 -11.33 -8.96
C LEU A 98 1.91 -11.17 -10.26
N HIS A 99 0.85 -10.39 -10.23
CA HIS A 99 0.08 -10.06 -11.42
C HIS A 99 0.64 -8.79 -12.07
N ARG A 100 0.90 -8.83 -13.36
CA ARG A 100 1.48 -7.70 -14.10
C ARG A 100 0.65 -6.42 -13.98
N ASP A 101 -0.67 -6.54 -14.11
CA ASP A 101 -1.57 -5.39 -14.05
C ASP A 101 -1.53 -4.71 -12.67
N ASP A 102 -1.32 -5.47 -11.58
CA ASP A 102 -1.17 -4.90 -10.24
C ASP A 102 0.09 -4.05 -10.16
N PHE A 103 1.18 -4.50 -10.75
CA PHE A 103 2.43 -3.75 -10.84
C PHE A 103 2.25 -2.45 -11.65
N GLU A 104 1.65 -2.55 -12.83
CA GLU A 104 1.41 -1.38 -13.70
C GLU A 104 0.43 -0.39 -13.04
N ASN A 105 -0.62 -0.87 -12.37
CA ASN A 105 -1.56 -0.04 -11.63
C ASN A 105 -0.94 0.62 -10.39
N ALA A 106 -0.01 -0.05 -9.72
CA ALA A 106 0.75 0.56 -8.62
C ALA A 106 1.59 1.74 -9.12
N ILE A 107 2.29 1.58 -10.24
CA ILE A 107 3.05 2.67 -10.87
C ILE A 107 2.12 3.83 -11.22
N LYS A 108 1.02 3.56 -11.89
CA LYS A 108 0.05 4.58 -12.29
C LYS A 108 -0.50 5.34 -11.08
N LEU A 109 -0.88 4.64 -10.03
CA LEU A 109 -1.39 5.23 -8.79
C LEU A 109 -0.36 6.16 -8.14
N ILE A 110 0.87 5.70 -8.00
CA ILE A 110 1.95 6.48 -7.38
C ILE A 110 2.26 7.72 -8.23
N VAL A 111 2.34 7.58 -9.54
CA VAL A 111 2.60 8.72 -10.45
C VAL A 111 1.49 9.77 -10.34
N GLU A 112 0.22 9.37 -10.40
CA GLU A 112 -0.90 10.32 -10.29
C GLU A 112 -0.97 10.96 -8.89
N ALA A 113 -0.64 10.23 -7.84
CA ALA A 113 -0.55 10.79 -6.50
C ALA A 113 0.58 11.84 -6.39
N ILE A 114 1.76 11.54 -6.92
CA ILE A 114 2.91 12.47 -6.87
C ILE A 114 2.62 13.75 -7.64
N LYS A 115 1.95 13.68 -8.79
CA LYS A 115 1.55 14.87 -9.57
C LYS A 115 0.65 15.84 -8.78
N LYS A 116 -0.11 15.33 -7.82
CA LYS A 116 -1.04 16.10 -6.98
C LYS A 116 -0.44 16.56 -5.67
N LEU A 117 0.77 16.09 -5.32
CA LEU A 117 1.42 16.43 -4.06
C LEU A 117 2.26 17.71 -4.24
N ASP A 118 1.80 18.76 -3.62
CA ASP A 118 2.54 19.99 -3.37
C ASP A 118 2.57 20.29 -1.86
N GLN A 119 3.17 21.38 -1.48
CA GLN A 119 3.30 21.76 -0.08
C GLN A 119 1.93 21.99 0.58
N GLU A 120 0.99 22.61 -0.12
CA GLU A 120 -0.36 22.87 0.40
C GLU A 120 -1.10 21.55 0.66
N LYS A 121 -1.05 20.62 -0.29
CA LYS A 121 -1.66 19.29 -0.15
C LYS A 121 -1.03 18.48 0.99
N VAL A 122 0.28 18.55 1.17
CA VAL A 122 0.96 17.88 2.29
C VAL A 122 0.51 18.44 3.63
N GLU A 123 0.38 19.76 3.76
CA GLU A 123 -0.13 20.38 4.99
C GLU A 123 -1.60 20.01 5.27
N GLU A 124 -2.45 19.97 4.25
CA GLU A 124 -3.83 19.49 4.36
C GLU A 124 -3.87 18.05 4.89
N ILE A 125 -3.06 17.16 4.31
CA ILE A 125 -3.00 15.73 4.70
C ILE A 125 -2.60 15.55 6.16
N LYS A 126 -1.65 16.33 6.67
CA LYS A 126 -1.13 16.19 8.04
C LYS A 126 -2.20 16.36 9.12
N PHE A 127 -3.22 17.15 8.87
CA PHE A 127 -4.22 17.55 9.87
C PHE A 127 -5.56 16.82 9.76
N ILE A 128 -5.62 15.76 8.99
CA ILE A 128 -6.83 14.94 8.85
C ILE A 128 -6.88 13.80 9.88
#